data_e128e44c7711054e6fcc6d537aba60fa
#
_entry.id   e128e44c7711054e6fcc6d537aba60fa
#
_cell.length_a   1.000
_cell.length_b   1.000
_cell.length_c   1.000
_cell.angle_alpha   90.00
_cell.angle_beta   90.00
_cell.angle_gamma   90.00
#
_symmetry.space_group_name_H-M   'P 1'
#
loop_
_entity.id
_entity.type
_entity.pdbx_description
1 polymer ?
#
loop_
_entity_poly.entity_id
_entity_poly.type
_entity_poly.pdbx_seq_one_letter_code
_entity_poly.pdbx_strand_id
1 'polypeptide(L)'
;VALHVLAAALLLGGYGGASPSPVLLAALVTAYGAGLKHSYDWDHISAIDNSTRKFVSEGGSPAGVGLAFSLGHSLVVTLAAVLAVAGAGLMQGAFADGSPANRVLGLIGTGVSGGYLLLLGVYNGVSALRLRRASAVRHPGPAEEPTGLVTRLLRAPLRRVRSPRDIFVIGFLF
;
A
#
# COMPACT_ATOMS: atom_id res chain seq x y z
N VAL A 1 -6.62 18.25 5.74
CA VAL A 1 -7.24 19.40 5.04
C VAL A 1 -6.24 20.06 4.09
N ALA A 2 -5.04 20.49 4.54
CA ALA A 2 -4.07 21.21 3.70
C ALA A 2 -3.68 20.48 2.40
N LEU A 3 -3.42 19.17 2.46
CA LEU A 3 -3.07 18.36 1.29
C LEU A 3 -4.23 18.27 0.27
N HIS A 4 -5.47 18.20 0.73
CA HIS A 4 -6.63 18.17 -0.17
C HIS A 4 -6.83 19.51 -0.85
N VAL A 5 -6.61 20.62 -0.13
CA VAL A 5 -6.67 21.98 -0.71
C VAL A 5 -5.57 22.16 -1.75
N LEU A 6 -4.36 21.71 -1.44
CA LEU A 6 -3.22 21.77 -2.39
C LEU A 6 -3.51 20.93 -3.64
N ALA A 7 -4.01 19.69 -3.48
CA ALA A 7 -4.37 18.83 -4.60
C ALA A 7 -5.46 19.48 -5.48
N ALA A 8 -6.49 20.04 -4.87
CA ALA A 8 -7.55 20.76 -5.60
C ALA A 8 -6.98 21.99 -6.33
N ALA A 9 -6.12 22.77 -5.69
CA ALA A 9 -5.50 23.95 -6.30
C ALA A 9 -4.61 23.58 -7.49
N LEU A 10 -3.82 22.50 -7.38
CA LEU A 10 -2.98 22.00 -8.48
C LEU A 10 -3.83 21.49 -9.65
N LEU A 11 -4.93 20.78 -9.35
CA LEU A 11 -5.87 20.34 -10.38
C LEU A 11 -6.52 21.51 -11.11
N LEU A 12 -7.07 22.47 -10.37
CA LEU A 12 -7.73 23.64 -10.95
C LEU A 12 -6.75 24.53 -11.72
N GLY A 13 -5.53 24.74 -11.18
CA GLY A 13 -4.47 25.50 -11.83
C GLY A 13 -3.93 24.84 -13.10
N GLY A 14 -3.81 23.51 -13.10
CA GLY A 14 -3.34 22.73 -14.25
C GLY A 14 -4.30 22.77 -15.45
N TYR A 15 -5.60 23.05 -15.19
CA TYR A 15 -6.61 23.18 -16.26
C TYR A 15 -6.65 24.55 -16.94
N GLY A 16 -5.93 25.56 -16.45
CA GLY A 16 -5.94 26.90 -17.04
C GLY A 16 -7.34 27.50 -17.24
N GLY A 17 -8.30 27.14 -16.41
CA GLY A 17 -9.71 27.57 -16.49
C GLY A 17 -10.59 26.77 -17.45
N ALA A 18 -10.08 25.74 -18.13
CA ALA A 18 -10.89 24.82 -18.92
C ALA A 18 -11.62 23.81 -17.99
N SER A 19 -12.87 23.47 -18.32
CA SER A 19 -13.60 22.45 -17.59
C SER A 19 -13.00 21.06 -17.90
N PRO A 20 -12.73 20.22 -16.87
CA PRO A 20 -12.24 18.87 -17.09
C PRO A 20 -13.26 18.04 -17.89
N SER A 21 -12.76 17.18 -18.78
CA SER A 21 -13.66 16.25 -19.47
C SER A 21 -14.34 15.30 -18.47
N PRO A 22 -15.57 14.82 -18.76
CA PRO A 22 -16.27 13.87 -17.88
C PRO A 22 -15.44 12.62 -17.57
N VAL A 23 -14.66 12.12 -18.53
CA VAL A 23 -13.78 10.96 -18.36
C VAL A 23 -12.68 11.25 -17.35
N LEU A 24 -12.07 12.43 -17.44
CA LEU A 24 -11.01 12.82 -16.52
C LEU A 24 -11.58 13.06 -15.11
N LEU A 25 -12.73 13.68 -15.00
CA LEU A 25 -13.40 13.87 -13.72
C LEU A 25 -13.71 12.50 -13.06
N ALA A 26 -14.23 11.55 -13.83
CA ALA A 26 -14.45 10.19 -13.34
C ALA A 26 -13.15 9.51 -12.89
N ALA A 27 -12.07 9.65 -13.65
CA ALA A 27 -10.75 9.11 -13.29
C ALA A 27 -10.23 9.73 -11.98
N LEU A 28 -10.37 11.05 -11.80
CA LEU A 28 -9.96 11.75 -10.59
C LEU A 28 -10.75 11.31 -9.36
N VAL A 29 -12.08 11.18 -9.48
CA VAL A 29 -12.94 10.68 -8.40
C VAL A 29 -12.58 9.25 -8.04
N THR A 30 -12.35 8.40 -9.04
CA THR A 30 -11.94 7.00 -8.84
C THR A 30 -10.58 6.92 -8.15
N ALA A 31 -9.59 7.69 -8.61
CA ALA A 31 -8.26 7.73 -8.00
C ALA A 31 -8.31 8.23 -6.55
N TYR A 32 -9.11 9.28 -6.29
CA TYR A 32 -9.31 9.77 -4.92
C TYR A 32 -9.98 8.72 -4.02
N GLY A 33 -11.02 8.07 -4.51
CA GLY A 33 -11.71 6.99 -3.79
C GLY A 33 -10.80 5.80 -3.50
N ALA A 34 -9.96 5.41 -4.48
CA ALA A 34 -8.97 4.36 -4.31
C ALA A 34 -7.91 4.74 -3.26
N GLY A 35 -7.42 5.99 -3.29
CA GLY A 35 -6.49 6.50 -2.29
C GLY A 35 -7.08 6.55 -0.89
N LEU A 36 -8.34 6.95 -0.78
CA LEU A 36 -9.07 6.94 0.49
C LEU A 36 -9.21 5.51 1.03
N LYS A 37 -9.62 4.55 0.19
CA LYS A 37 -9.68 3.13 0.56
C LYS A 37 -8.31 2.63 1.02
N HIS A 38 -7.26 2.95 0.29
CA HIS A 38 -5.89 2.54 0.61
C HIS A 38 -5.41 3.06 1.97
N SER A 39 -5.85 4.26 2.38
CA SER A 39 -5.52 4.79 3.71
C SER A 39 -6.12 4.01 4.87
N TYR A 40 -7.12 3.18 4.62
CA TYR A 40 -7.78 2.28 5.59
C TYR A 40 -7.37 0.82 5.43
N ASP A 41 -6.37 0.52 4.61
CA ASP A 41 -5.90 -0.84 4.46
C ASP A 41 -5.36 -1.37 5.79
N TRP A 42 -5.81 -2.57 6.15
CA TRP A 42 -5.58 -3.16 7.47
C TRP A 42 -4.10 -3.40 7.77
N ASP A 43 -3.32 -3.73 6.76
CA ASP A 43 -1.88 -3.93 6.86
C ASP A 43 -1.14 -2.65 7.24
N HIS A 44 -1.49 -1.50 6.65
CA HIS A 44 -0.93 -0.18 6.99
C HIS A 44 -1.27 0.20 8.44
N ILE A 45 -2.54 0.03 8.82
CA ILE A 45 -3.00 0.31 10.20
C ILE A 45 -2.24 -0.57 11.18
N SER A 46 -2.09 -1.87 10.89
CA SER A 46 -1.36 -2.82 11.74
C SER A 46 0.13 -2.48 11.83
N ALA A 47 0.75 -2.07 10.72
CA ALA A 47 2.17 -1.67 10.71
C ALA A 47 2.40 -0.43 11.56
N ILE A 48 1.53 0.58 11.45
CA ILE A 48 1.59 1.81 12.27
C ILE A 48 1.35 1.49 13.74
N ASP A 49 0.33 0.70 14.07
CA ASP A 49 0.01 0.34 15.46
C ASP A 49 1.15 -0.44 16.12
N ASN A 50 1.67 -1.46 15.46
CA ASN A 50 2.80 -2.25 15.96
C ASN A 50 4.06 -1.41 16.15
N SER A 51 4.36 -0.51 15.20
CA SER A 51 5.49 0.41 15.30
C SER A 51 5.32 1.39 16.46
N THR A 52 4.10 1.90 16.65
CA THR A 52 3.76 2.82 17.74
C THR A 52 3.92 2.15 19.09
N ARG A 53 3.33 0.97 19.28
CA ARG A 53 3.43 0.20 20.54
C ARG A 53 4.88 -0.09 20.91
N LYS A 54 5.67 -0.52 19.94
CA LYS A 54 7.08 -0.79 20.16
C LYS A 54 7.83 0.48 20.56
N PHE A 55 7.62 1.58 19.85
CA PHE A 55 8.30 2.84 20.11
C PHE A 55 7.99 3.37 21.52
N VAL A 56 6.74 3.27 21.93
CA VAL A 56 6.30 3.64 23.28
C VAL A 56 6.88 2.71 24.34
N SER A 57 6.93 1.40 24.10
CA SER A 57 7.52 0.44 25.05
C SER A 57 9.02 0.64 25.28
N GLU A 58 9.70 1.27 24.33
CA GLU A 58 11.12 1.65 24.43
C GLU A 58 11.33 3.09 24.97
N GLY A 59 10.27 3.74 25.49
CA GLY A 59 10.31 5.09 26.06
C GLY A 59 10.27 6.22 25.03
N GLY A 60 9.99 5.91 23.76
CA GLY A 60 9.84 6.91 22.70
C GLY A 60 8.48 7.59 22.69
N SER A 61 8.41 8.81 22.13
CA SER A 61 7.13 9.51 21.94
C SER A 61 6.38 8.95 20.72
N PRO A 62 5.08 8.62 20.83
CA PRO A 62 4.29 8.17 19.68
C PRO A 62 4.04 9.27 18.64
N ALA A 63 4.33 10.52 19.01
CA ALA A 63 4.14 11.66 18.11
C ALA A 63 4.98 11.51 16.84
N GLY A 64 4.34 11.56 15.70
CA GLY A 64 5.00 11.50 14.39
C GLY A 64 5.22 10.09 13.81
N VAL A 65 4.92 9.01 14.53
CA VAL A 65 5.06 7.63 14.02
C VAL A 65 4.25 7.43 12.73
N GLY A 66 2.95 7.74 12.77
CA GLY A 66 2.08 7.64 11.59
C GLY A 66 2.52 8.56 10.45
N LEU A 67 2.96 9.78 10.77
CA LEU A 67 3.47 10.72 9.75
C LEU A 67 4.74 10.18 9.08
N ALA A 68 5.69 9.67 9.86
CA ALA A 68 6.93 9.12 9.32
C ALA A 68 6.66 7.91 8.42
N PHE A 69 5.79 7.00 8.82
CA PHE A 69 5.35 5.87 8.01
C PHE A 69 4.69 6.33 6.70
N SER A 70 3.71 7.24 6.80
CA SER A 70 2.96 7.74 5.64
C SER A 70 3.85 8.48 4.65
N LEU A 71 4.84 9.25 5.11
CA LEU A 71 5.79 9.92 4.22
C LEU A 71 6.68 8.92 3.48
N GLY A 72 7.18 7.89 4.17
CA GLY A 72 7.97 6.81 3.56
C GLY A 72 7.16 6.06 2.50
N HIS A 73 5.94 5.65 2.84
CA HIS A 73 5.06 4.95 1.92
C HIS A 73 4.62 5.81 0.73
N SER A 74 4.25 7.07 0.96
CA SER A 74 3.92 8.00 -0.12
C SER A 74 5.09 8.23 -1.08
N LEU A 75 6.32 8.25 -0.58
CA LEU A 75 7.50 8.40 -1.42
C LEU A 75 7.67 7.19 -2.37
N VAL A 76 7.58 5.96 -1.88
CA VAL A 76 7.73 4.77 -2.74
C VAL A 76 6.60 4.67 -3.76
N VAL A 77 5.35 4.97 -3.35
CA VAL A 77 4.20 4.98 -4.27
C VAL A 77 4.37 6.05 -5.35
N THR A 78 4.83 7.25 -4.99
CA THR A 78 5.10 8.33 -5.96
C THR A 78 6.22 7.93 -6.92
N LEU A 79 7.31 7.38 -6.42
CA LEU A 79 8.41 6.91 -7.28
C LEU A 79 7.95 5.80 -8.23
N ALA A 80 7.18 4.84 -7.73
CA ALA A 80 6.60 3.77 -8.55
C ALA A 80 5.67 4.32 -9.64
N ALA A 81 4.83 5.30 -9.31
CA ALA A 81 3.96 5.96 -10.27
C ALA A 81 4.75 6.72 -11.36
N VAL A 82 5.78 7.47 -10.98
CA VAL A 82 6.66 8.17 -11.93
C VAL A 82 7.37 7.17 -12.85
N LEU A 83 7.92 6.09 -12.30
CA LEU A 83 8.57 5.04 -13.09
C LEU A 83 7.59 4.33 -14.03
N ALA A 84 6.36 4.08 -13.59
CA ALA A 84 5.32 3.48 -14.42
C ALA A 84 4.95 4.39 -15.60
N VAL A 85 4.76 5.69 -15.35
CA VAL A 85 4.44 6.67 -16.41
C VAL A 85 5.60 6.85 -17.38
N ALA A 86 6.83 6.98 -16.86
CA ALA A 86 8.03 7.08 -17.70
C ALA A 86 8.24 5.81 -18.53
N GLY A 87 8.08 4.64 -17.91
CA GLY A 87 8.18 3.34 -18.58
C GLY A 87 7.13 3.16 -19.67
N ALA A 88 5.88 3.54 -19.40
CA ALA A 88 4.81 3.51 -20.38
C ALA A 88 5.12 4.42 -21.58
N GLY A 89 5.65 5.62 -21.34
CA GLY A 89 6.07 6.54 -22.40
C GLY A 89 7.18 5.98 -23.29
N LEU A 90 8.17 5.32 -22.70
CA LEU A 90 9.26 4.67 -23.44
C LEU A 90 8.81 3.45 -24.24
N MET A 91 7.77 2.76 -23.79
CA MET A 91 7.29 1.50 -24.36
C MET A 91 6.03 1.67 -25.23
N GLN A 92 5.63 2.89 -25.58
CA GLN A 92 4.42 3.14 -26.36
C GLN A 92 4.31 2.28 -27.63
N GLY A 93 5.43 2.06 -28.33
CA GLY A 93 5.46 1.19 -29.51
C GLY A 93 5.25 -0.30 -29.19
N ALA A 94 5.74 -0.77 -28.05
CA ALA A 94 5.58 -2.16 -27.60
C ALA A 94 4.17 -2.43 -27.04
N PHE A 95 3.52 -1.40 -26.50
CA PHE A 95 2.16 -1.48 -25.95
C PHE A 95 1.06 -1.07 -26.95
N ALA A 96 1.41 -0.82 -28.20
CA ALA A 96 0.41 -0.53 -29.23
C ALA A 96 -0.62 -1.67 -29.29
N ASP A 97 -1.90 -1.29 -29.36
CA ASP A 97 -3.00 -2.24 -29.41
C ASP A 97 -2.81 -3.24 -30.56
N GLY A 98 -2.91 -4.53 -30.26
CA GLY A 98 -2.75 -5.62 -31.23
C GLY A 98 -1.30 -6.05 -31.49
N SER A 99 -0.28 -5.40 -30.91
CA SER A 99 1.11 -5.87 -31.06
C SER A 99 1.30 -7.24 -30.38
N PRO A 100 2.13 -8.14 -30.93
CA PRO A 100 2.45 -9.42 -30.28
C PRO A 100 3.06 -9.22 -28.90
N ALA A 101 3.86 -8.16 -28.72
CA ALA A 101 4.46 -7.80 -27.44
C ALA A 101 3.41 -7.42 -26.39
N ASN A 102 2.40 -6.62 -26.75
CA ASN A 102 1.30 -6.25 -25.85
C ASN A 102 0.52 -7.48 -25.38
N ARG A 103 0.26 -8.42 -26.28
CA ARG A 103 -0.45 -9.67 -25.95
C ARG A 103 0.34 -10.53 -24.97
N VAL A 104 1.63 -10.72 -25.21
CA VAL A 104 2.52 -11.51 -24.34
C VAL A 104 2.69 -10.83 -22.97
N LEU A 105 2.95 -9.53 -22.94
CA LEU A 105 3.09 -8.76 -21.70
C LEU A 105 1.79 -8.75 -20.91
N GLY A 106 0.64 -8.61 -21.58
CA GLY A 106 -0.68 -8.69 -20.94
C GLY A 106 -0.94 -10.06 -20.31
N LEU A 107 -0.63 -11.15 -21.00
CA LEU A 107 -0.77 -12.51 -20.45
C LEU A 107 0.15 -12.76 -19.27
N ILE A 108 1.42 -12.34 -19.37
CA ILE A 108 2.38 -12.47 -18.27
C ILE A 108 1.92 -11.62 -17.08
N GLY A 109 1.59 -10.35 -17.28
CA GLY A 109 1.15 -9.45 -16.20
C GLY A 109 -0.11 -9.95 -15.49
N THR A 110 -1.12 -10.37 -16.27
CA THR A 110 -2.37 -10.94 -15.72
C THR A 110 -2.11 -12.27 -15.02
N GLY A 111 -1.29 -13.14 -15.61
CA GLY A 111 -0.95 -14.45 -15.03
C GLY A 111 -0.18 -14.32 -13.72
N VAL A 112 0.82 -13.44 -13.66
CA VAL A 112 1.62 -13.20 -12.44
C VAL A 112 0.75 -12.54 -11.36
N SER A 113 0.01 -11.49 -11.70
CA SER A 113 -0.85 -10.78 -10.73
C SER A 113 -1.99 -11.67 -10.25
N GLY A 114 -2.68 -12.34 -11.15
CA GLY A 114 -3.76 -13.27 -10.80
C GLY A 114 -3.27 -14.47 -9.99
N GLY A 115 -2.12 -15.05 -10.36
CA GLY A 115 -1.48 -16.12 -9.62
C GLY A 115 -1.07 -15.70 -8.21
N TYR A 116 -0.50 -14.51 -8.06
CA TYR A 116 -0.15 -13.94 -6.76
C TYR A 116 -1.38 -13.72 -5.87
N LEU A 117 -2.44 -13.11 -6.42
CA LEU A 117 -3.69 -12.88 -5.68
C LEU A 117 -4.36 -14.19 -5.28
N LEU A 118 -4.35 -15.21 -6.14
CA LEU A 118 -4.86 -16.55 -5.83
C LEU A 118 -4.07 -17.20 -4.69
N LEU A 119 -2.74 -17.17 -4.75
CA LEU A 119 -1.88 -17.68 -3.69
C LEU A 119 -2.14 -16.99 -2.36
N LEU A 120 -2.24 -15.67 -2.37
CA LEU A 120 -2.57 -14.87 -1.18
C LEU A 120 -3.97 -15.21 -0.64
N GLY A 121 -4.96 -15.33 -1.51
CA GLY A 121 -6.32 -15.70 -1.16
C GLY A 121 -6.40 -17.10 -0.51
N VAL A 122 -5.75 -18.06 -1.12
CA VAL A 122 -5.68 -19.44 -0.58
C VAL A 122 -4.93 -19.46 0.75
N TYR A 123 -3.78 -18.79 0.84
CA TYR A 123 -3.01 -18.73 2.08
C TYR A 123 -3.81 -18.10 3.23
N ASN A 124 -4.44 -16.94 2.97
CA ASN A 124 -5.25 -16.25 3.96
C ASN A 124 -6.50 -17.07 4.34
N GLY A 125 -7.15 -17.71 3.37
CA GLY A 125 -8.30 -18.59 3.59
C GLY A 125 -7.95 -19.79 4.46
N VAL A 126 -6.85 -20.48 4.15
CA VAL A 126 -6.35 -21.60 4.95
C VAL A 126 -5.96 -21.15 6.36
N SER A 127 -5.30 -20.01 6.49
CA SER A 127 -4.92 -19.44 7.78
C SER A 127 -6.14 -19.08 8.62
N ALA A 128 -7.16 -18.47 8.04
CA ALA A 128 -8.42 -18.14 8.71
C ALA A 128 -9.18 -19.40 9.16
N LEU A 129 -9.21 -20.45 8.32
CA LEU A 129 -9.82 -21.74 8.68
C LEU A 129 -9.08 -22.44 9.82
N ARG A 130 -7.74 -22.38 9.82
CA ARG A 130 -6.93 -22.93 10.92
C ARG A 130 -7.17 -22.18 12.23
N LEU A 131 -7.24 -20.86 12.19
CA LEU A 131 -7.55 -20.03 13.36
C LEU A 131 -8.95 -20.31 13.89
N ARG A 132 -9.97 -20.41 13.04
CA ARG A 132 -11.33 -20.81 13.44
C ARG A 132 -11.38 -22.17 14.13
N ARG A 133 -10.66 -23.16 13.59
CA ARG A 133 -10.57 -24.49 14.21
C ARG A 133 -9.84 -24.48 15.55
N ALA A 134 -8.77 -23.68 15.67
CA ALA A 134 -8.03 -23.51 16.91
C ALA A 134 -8.85 -22.78 18.00
N SER A 135 -9.62 -21.75 17.60
CA SER A 135 -10.50 -21.01 18.53
C SER A 135 -11.69 -21.81 19.02
N ALA A 136 -12.14 -22.81 18.25
CA ALA A 136 -13.21 -23.73 18.69
C ALA A 136 -12.75 -24.71 19.79
N VAL A 137 -11.44 -24.83 20.01
CA VAL A 137 -10.84 -25.82 20.95
C VAL A 137 -10.20 -25.13 22.18
N ARG A 138 -10.00 -23.81 22.16
CA ARG A 138 -9.32 -23.07 23.27
C ARG A 138 -10.23 -22.02 23.90
N HIS A 139 -10.23 -21.99 25.24
CA HIS A 139 -10.66 -20.85 26.04
C HIS A 139 -9.77 -19.63 25.76
N PRO A 140 -10.30 -18.39 25.93
CA PRO A 140 -9.55 -17.18 25.58
C PRO A 140 -8.34 -17.02 26.52
N GLY A 141 -7.18 -17.42 26.02
CA GLY A 141 -5.89 -17.01 26.55
C GLY A 141 -5.47 -15.68 25.93
N PRO A 142 -4.43 -14.99 26.48
CA PRO A 142 -3.97 -13.72 25.95
C PRO A 142 -3.70 -13.84 24.45
N ALA A 143 -4.15 -12.80 23.69
CA ALA A 143 -4.11 -12.78 22.23
C ALA A 143 -2.70 -13.08 21.70
N GLU A 144 -2.54 -14.25 21.07
CA GLU A 144 -1.33 -14.56 20.32
C GLU A 144 -1.21 -13.61 19.14
N GLU A 145 -0.05 -12.96 19.03
CA GLU A 145 0.26 -12.04 17.93
C GLU A 145 0.04 -12.72 16.56
N PRO A 146 -0.58 -12.04 15.59
CA PRO A 146 -0.82 -12.58 14.27
C PRO A 146 0.51 -12.92 13.58
N THR A 147 0.77 -14.22 13.42
CA THR A 147 1.95 -14.76 12.74
C THR A 147 1.73 -14.83 11.23
N GLY A 148 1.57 -13.68 10.57
CA GLY A 148 1.55 -13.59 9.11
C GLY A 148 2.97 -13.65 8.51
N LEU A 149 3.09 -14.09 7.25
CA LEU A 149 4.37 -14.06 6.52
C LEU A 149 4.96 -12.63 6.48
N VAL A 150 4.12 -11.63 6.29
CA VAL A 150 4.48 -10.21 6.31
C VAL A 150 5.05 -9.81 7.67
N THR A 151 4.42 -10.24 8.77
CA THR A 151 4.91 -10.00 10.14
C THR A 151 6.27 -10.68 10.38
N ARG A 152 6.50 -11.87 9.79
CA ARG A 152 7.79 -12.56 9.87
C ARG A 152 8.90 -11.86 9.09
N LEU A 153 8.61 -11.40 7.88
CA LEU A 153 9.54 -10.63 7.03
C LEU A 153 9.88 -9.27 7.66
N LEU A 154 8.88 -8.60 8.24
CA LEU A 154 9.03 -7.30 8.89
C LEU A 154 9.59 -7.40 10.32
N ARG A 155 9.63 -8.59 10.93
CA ARG A 155 10.16 -8.77 12.29
C ARG A 155 11.62 -8.32 12.44
N ALA A 156 12.46 -8.53 11.44
CA ALA A 156 13.86 -8.13 11.47
C ALA A 156 14.04 -6.60 11.41
N PRO A 157 13.43 -5.86 10.47
CA PRO A 157 13.48 -4.40 10.46
C PRO A 157 12.75 -3.78 11.66
N LEU A 158 11.60 -4.34 12.10
CA LEU A 158 10.88 -3.85 13.27
C LEU A 158 11.68 -3.96 14.58
N ARG A 159 12.58 -4.93 14.69
CA ARG A 159 13.47 -5.05 15.87
C ARG A 159 14.48 -3.90 16.01
N ARG A 160 14.78 -3.17 14.94
CA ARG A 160 15.75 -2.07 14.91
C ARG A 160 15.14 -0.67 15.04
N VAL A 161 13.81 -0.57 15.15
CA VAL A 161 13.12 0.73 15.26
C VAL A 161 13.48 1.41 16.58
N ARG A 162 14.29 2.46 16.50
CA ARG A 162 14.69 3.30 17.64
C ARG A 162 14.43 4.79 17.40
N SER A 163 14.10 5.16 16.18
CA SER A 163 13.93 6.56 15.79
C SER A 163 12.78 6.72 14.76
N PRO A 164 12.21 7.92 14.61
CA PRO A 164 11.23 8.20 13.55
C PRO A 164 11.77 7.94 12.13
N ARG A 165 13.10 8.00 11.94
CA ARG A 165 13.75 7.68 10.66
C ARG A 165 13.60 6.21 10.31
N ASP A 166 13.68 5.33 11.29
CA ASP A 166 13.52 3.89 11.08
C ASP A 166 12.08 3.56 10.66
N ILE A 167 11.10 4.31 11.19
CA ILE A 167 9.69 4.18 10.83
C ILE A 167 9.43 4.67 9.40
N PHE A 168 10.09 5.75 8.99
CA PHE A 168 10.06 6.21 7.59
C PHE A 168 10.58 5.12 6.63
N VAL A 169 11.70 4.47 6.98
CA VAL A 169 12.25 3.35 6.18
C VAL A 169 11.28 2.17 6.13
N ILE A 170 10.60 1.86 7.22
CA ILE A 170 9.56 0.82 7.21
C ILE A 170 8.43 1.20 6.26
N GLY A 171 7.91 2.42 6.33
CA GLY A 171 6.89 2.90 5.41
C GLY A 171 7.34 2.88 3.94
N PHE A 172 8.61 3.15 3.68
CA PHE A 172 9.19 3.07 2.34
C PHE A 172 9.30 1.64 1.81
N LEU A 173 9.57 0.66 2.68
CA LEU A 173 9.69 -0.75 2.32
C LEU A 173 8.33 -1.48 2.26
N PHE A 174 7.27 -0.82 2.75
CA PHE A 174 5.92 -1.34 2.82
C PHE A 174 5.12 -1.04 1.57
#